data_3f2580e75eb008f4424cabfe6b57d321
#
_entry.id   3f2580e75eb008f4424cabfe6b57d321
#
_cell.length_a   1.000
_cell.length_b   1.000
_cell.length_c   1.000
_cell.angle_alpha   90.00
_cell.angle_beta   90.00
_cell.angle_gamma   90.00
#
_symmetry.space_group_name_H-M   'P 1'
#
loop_
_entity.id
_entity.type
_entity.pdbx_description
1 polymer ?
#
loop_
_entity_poly.entity_id
_entity_poly.type
_entity_poly.pdbx_seq_one_letter_code
_entity_poly.pdbx_strand_id
1 'polypeptide(L)'
;MISAKSSKLISWLFILLPIGIFFAVFFRFTVNAPINDDFSAILAFINSYITTPSYGGKLKLMLDQANEHRIVYDRVWTIISYKTFHAVNFNFLSLIGNLSLVGIAILFFNKFRRLGKPVYLFVPITVLLFNFASWENITFSMAGLSNFTVLLFILLSLHYLTSSNSQNITTLLFSLFFFVLALFTQGGALSVIPVSIFILIYKKQYRNLWIYITIIAFLLGVYFYDYHSPQHNGTIMDTLRELKGRVILFVFSFLGNALNYFLIYTSNQQESVGITAIAGFCFFILFLYITKTKYYQRNMFNYSIMLLIIITACITALTRVSFGWDFASS
;
A
#
# COMPACT_ATOMS: atom_id res chain seq x y z
N MET A 1 15.69 -39.69 11.46
CA MET A 1 14.66 -39.17 10.54
C MET A 1 13.69 -38.30 11.33
N ILE A 2 13.57 -37.00 11.00
CA ILE A 2 12.54 -36.12 11.60
C ILE A 2 11.18 -36.58 11.08
N SER A 3 10.23 -36.83 11.98
CA SER A 3 8.88 -37.24 11.56
C SER A 3 8.21 -36.15 10.72
N ALA A 4 7.34 -36.51 9.79
CA ALA A 4 6.59 -35.54 8.97
C ALA A 4 5.79 -34.53 9.82
N LYS A 5 5.35 -34.93 11.03
CA LYS A 5 4.66 -34.09 12.00
C LYS A 5 5.62 -33.05 12.61
N SER A 6 6.84 -33.49 12.98
CA SER A 6 7.88 -32.59 13.53
C SER A 6 8.37 -31.57 12.50
N SER A 7 8.56 -31.98 11.24
CA SER A 7 8.93 -31.09 10.13
C SER A 7 7.87 -29.99 9.90
N LYS A 8 6.59 -30.34 10.00
CA LYS A 8 5.49 -29.38 9.86
C LYS A 8 5.44 -28.38 11.02
N LEU A 9 5.66 -28.84 12.26
CA LEU A 9 5.71 -27.99 13.44
C LEU A 9 6.87 -26.98 13.36
N ILE A 10 8.04 -27.46 12.97
CA ILE A 10 9.23 -26.61 12.76
C ILE A 10 8.95 -25.52 11.71
N SER A 11 8.28 -25.89 10.59
CA SER A 11 7.93 -24.90 9.56
C SER A 11 7.03 -23.80 10.10
N TRP A 12 6.03 -24.14 10.91
CA TRP A 12 5.16 -23.14 11.54
C TRP A 12 5.92 -22.26 12.54
N LEU A 13 6.85 -22.82 13.30
CA LEU A 13 7.70 -22.03 14.19
C LEU A 13 8.46 -20.96 13.42
N PHE A 14 9.13 -21.33 12.31
CA PHE A 14 9.87 -20.38 11.47
C PHE A 14 8.98 -19.34 10.77
N ILE A 15 7.72 -19.63 10.50
CA ILE A 15 6.76 -18.66 9.95
C ILE A 15 6.31 -17.67 11.04
N LEU A 16 6.03 -18.16 12.24
CA LEU A 16 5.50 -17.32 13.32
C LEU A 16 6.59 -16.52 14.05
N LEU A 17 7.85 -16.99 14.03
CA LEU A 17 8.96 -16.35 14.73
C LEU A 17 9.20 -14.89 14.25
N PRO A 18 9.29 -14.57 12.93
CA PRO A 18 9.45 -13.19 12.50
C PRO A 18 8.28 -12.30 12.94
N ILE A 19 7.04 -12.81 12.91
CA ILE A 19 5.84 -12.11 13.36
C ILE A 19 5.95 -11.81 14.87
N GLY A 20 6.32 -12.83 15.67
CA GLY A 20 6.48 -12.68 17.12
C GLY A 20 7.58 -11.68 17.48
N ILE A 21 8.75 -11.76 16.83
CA ILE A 21 9.85 -10.80 17.03
C ILE A 21 9.39 -9.39 16.65
N PHE A 22 8.73 -9.23 15.51
CA PHE A 22 8.24 -7.93 15.04
C PHE A 22 7.33 -7.26 16.09
N PHE A 23 6.31 -7.97 16.58
CA PHE A 23 5.40 -7.40 17.58
C PHE A 23 6.06 -7.25 18.97
N ALA A 24 6.98 -8.11 19.35
CA ALA A 24 7.75 -7.94 20.60
C ALA A 24 8.60 -6.66 20.57
N VAL A 25 9.29 -6.39 19.45
CA VAL A 25 10.05 -5.15 19.23
C VAL A 25 9.11 -3.95 19.14
N PHE A 26 8.01 -4.05 18.40
CA PHE A 26 6.99 -3.01 18.32
C PHE A 26 6.53 -2.59 19.72
N PHE A 27 6.05 -3.50 20.55
CA PHE A 27 5.57 -3.18 21.91
C PHE A 27 6.66 -2.69 22.85
N ARG A 28 7.93 -3.04 22.59
CA ARG A 28 9.06 -2.61 23.43
C ARG A 28 9.51 -1.18 23.13
N PHE A 29 9.39 -0.72 21.88
CA PHE A 29 9.99 0.52 21.42
C PHE A 29 8.99 1.58 20.98
N THR A 30 7.71 1.27 20.77
CA THR A 30 6.70 2.29 20.45
C THR A 30 6.42 3.18 21.67
N VAL A 31 6.25 4.46 21.40
CA VAL A 31 5.94 5.48 22.40
C VAL A 31 4.55 6.06 22.10
N ASN A 32 3.74 6.25 23.14
CA ASN A 32 2.43 6.88 23.01
C ASN A 32 2.55 8.39 22.88
N ALA A 33 3.16 8.86 21.79
CA ALA A 33 3.37 10.26 21.49
C ALA A 33 3.16 10.53 19.99
N PRO A 34 2.69 11.70 19.61
CA PRO A 34 2.56 12.10 18.20
C PRO A 34 3.94 12.29 17.56
N ILE A 35 4.07 11.88 16.30
CA ILE A 35 5.27 12.04 15.49
C ILE A 35 4.88 12.69 14.16
N ASN A 36 5.65 13.66 13.66
CA ASN A 36 5.48 14.28 12.35
C ASN A 36 4.02 14.70 12.06
N ASP A 37 3.41 14.12 11.02
CA ASP A 37 2.06 14.45 10.57
C ASP A 37 0.95 14.02 11.56
N ASP A 38 1.25 13.26 12.62
CA ASP A 38 0.27 12.98 13.67
C ASP A 38 -0.27 14.26 14.31
N PHE A 39 0.53 15.33 14.36
CA PHE A 39 0.08 16.63 14.89
C PHE A 39 -1.02 17.25 14.03
N SER A 40 -0.88 17.24 12.72
CA SER A 40 -1.84 17.84 11.79
C SER A 40 -2.98 16.89 11.43
N ALA A 41 -2.66 15.63 11.10
CA ALA A 41 -3.63 14.67 10.59
C ALA A 41 -4.50 14.05 11.69
N ILE A 42 -3.96 13.89 12.91
CA ILE A 42 -4.64 13.22 14.02
C ILE A 42 -5.05 14.22 15.11
N LEU A 43 -4.11 14.95 15.70
CA LEU A 43 -4.42 15.84 16.84
C LEU A 43 -5.24 17.06 16.43
N ALA A 44 -4.83 17.78 15.37
CA ALA A 44 -5.59 18.93 14.90
C ALA A 44 -7.00 18.51 14.43
N PHE A 45 -7.10 17.36 13.72
CA PHE A 45 -8.38 16.80 13.31
C PHE A 45 -9.28 16.50 14.52
N ILE A 46 -8.82 15.74 15.52
CA ILE A 46 -9.69 15.34 16.64
C ILE A 46 -10.13 16.56 17.46
N ASN A 47 -9.24 17.52 17.67
CA ASN A 47 -9.57 18.79 18.34
C ASN A 47 -10.68 19.54 17.59
N SER A 48 -10.56 19.71 16.29
CA SER A 48 -11.59 20.34 15.44
C SER A 48 -12.90 19.55 15.44
N TYR A 49 -12.82 18.20 15.42
CA TYR A 49 -13.99 17.33 15.39
C TYR A 49 -14.81 17.41 16.69
N ILE A 50 -14.16 17.45 17.86
CA ILE A 50 -14.88 17.53 19.16
C ILE A 50 -15.47 18.92 19.41
N THR A 51 -14.81 19.97 18.93
CA THR A 51 -15.28 21.37 19.09
C THR A 51 -16.36 21.77 18.09
N THR A 52 -16.50 21.03 16.96
CA THR A 52 -17.54 21.29 15.95
C THR A 52 -18.90 20.79 16.41
N PRO A 53 -19.92 21.67 16.58
CA PRO A 53 -21.21 21.28 17.14
C PRO A 53 -22.11 20.58 16.10
N SER A 54 -21.99 20.93 14.80
CA SER A 54 -22.89 20.46 13.75
C SER A 54 -22.45 19.13 13.14
N TYR A 55 -23.41 18.24 12.87
CA TYR A 55 -23.13 16.98 12.16
C TYR A 55 -22.56 17.20 10.75
N GLY A 56 -23.06 18.21 10.01
CA GLY A 56 -22.55 18.55 8.69
C GLY A 56 -21.10 19.01 8.74
N GLY A 57 -20.73 19.83 9.74
CA GLY A 57 -19.33 20.23 9.96
C GLY A 57 -18.43 19.04 10.28
N LYS A 58 -18.89 18.09 11.11
CA LYS A 58 -18.14 16.86 11.42
C LYS A 58 -17.94 15.99 10.17
N LEU A 59 -18.98 15.85 9.35
CA LEU A 59 -18.87 15.10 8.09
C LEU A 59 -17.89 15.79 7.12
N LYS A 60 -17.93 17.12 7.01
CA LYS A 60 -16.95 17.87 6.22
C LYS A 60 -15.53 17.57 6.71
N LEU A 61 -15.27 17.72 8.01
CA LEU A 61 -13.96 17.40 8.60
C LEU A 61 -13.50 15.95 8.31
N MET A 62 -14.43 14.98 8.31
CA MET A 62 -14.10 13.59 7.95
C MET A 62 -13.64 13.43 6.51
N LEU A 63 -14.18 14.25 5.60
CA LEU A 63 -13.90 14.18 4.16
C LEU A 63 -12.85 15.21 3.70
N ASP A 64 -12.42 16.14 4.56
CA ASP A 64 -11.41 17.14 4.23
C ASP A 64 -10.10 16.51 3.78
N GLN A 65 -9.40 17.22 2.92
CA GLN A 65 -8.08 16.83 2.45
C GLN A 65 -7.04 16.95 3.57
N ALA A 66 -6.10 16.01 3.62
CA ALA A 66 -4.87 16.06 4.42
C ALA A 66 -3.70 15.86 3.46
N ASN A 67 -2.85 16.87 3.32
CA ASN A 67 -1.85 16.95 2.25
C ASN A 67 -2.49 16.63 0.87
N GLU A 68 -2.04 15.62 0.17
CA GLU A 68 -2.60 15.16 -1.11
C GLU A 68 -3.64 14.02 -0.97
N HIS A 69 -4.09 13.71 0.26
CA HIS A 69 -4.93 12.52 0.50
C HIS A 69 -6.22 12.86 1.24
N ARG A 70 -7.24 11.98 1.11
CA ARG A 70 -8.41 11.96 1.98
C ARG A 70 -8.29 10.75 2.89
N ILE A 71 -7.93 10.98 4.15
CA ILE A 71 -7.58 9.97 5.14
C ILE A 71 -8.76 9.61 6.07
N VAL A 72 -9.91 9.31 5.48
CA VAL A 72 -11.13 9.01 6.26
C VAL A 72 -10.94 7.81 7.19
N TYR A 73 -10.23 6.79 6.74
CA TYR A 73 -9.94 5.60 7.53
C TYR A 73 -9.17 5.95 8.81
N ASP A 74 -8.12 6.74 8.70
CA ASP A 74 -7.30 7.19 9.83
C ASP A 74 -8.13 8.02 10.82
N ARG A 75 -9.00 8.89 10.31
CA ARG A 75 -9.91 9.72 11.11
C ARG A 75 -10.93 8.88 11.87
N VAL A 76 -11.46 7.82 11.26
CA VAL A 76 -12.36 6.88 11.94
C VAL A 76 -11.65 6.22 13.13
N TRP A 77 -10.43 5.70 12.93
CA TRP A 77 -9.66 5.09 14.01
C TRP A 77 -9.23 6.10 15.08
N THR A 78 -8.95 7.35 14.69
CA THR A 78 -8.66 8.43 15.63
C THR A 78 -9.87 8.69 16.55
N ILE A 79 -11.09 8.76 15.99
CA ILE A 79 -12.32 8.94 16.78
C ILE A 79 -12.56 7.74 17.70
N ILE A 80 -12.35 6.52 17.20
CA ILE A 80 -12.48 5.30 18.00
C ILE A 80 -11.49 5.32 19.17
N SER A 81 -10.21 5.64 18.89
CA SER A 81 -9.16 5.77 19.90
C SER A 81 -9.56 6.78 20.98
N TYR A 82 -9.97 7.99 20.58
CA TYR A 82 -10.37 9.05 21.49
C TYR A 82 -11.57 8.65 22.36
N LYS A 83 -12.59 8.03 21.76
CA LYS A 83 -13.77 7.58 22.51
C LYS A 83 -13.49 6.43 23.48
N THR A 84 -12.56 5.55 23.13
CA THR A 84 -12.22 4.37 23.95
C THR A 84 -11.32 4.73 25.12
N PHE A 85 -10.31 5.58 24.88
CA PHE A 85 -9.28 5.88 25.87
C PHE A 85 -9.43 7.27 26.52
N HIS A 86 -10.44 8.06 26.13
CA HIS A 86 -10.65 9.48 26.51
C HIS A 86 -9.49 10.40 26.13
N ALA A 87 -8.54 9.90 25.33
CA ALA A 87 -7.41 10.57 24.73
C ALA A 87 -7.01 9.84 23.46
N VAL A 88 -6.24 10.47 22.57
CA VAL A 88 -5.69 9.74 21.43
C VAL A 88 -4.58 8.81 21.93
N ASN A 89 -4.70 7.53 21.65
CA ASN A 89 -3.68 6.54 21.95
C ASN A 89 -2.93 6.18 20.65
N PHE A 90 -1.73 6.74 20.48
CA PHE A 90 -0.90 6.55 19.28
C PHE A 90 -0.39 5.10 19.15
N ASN A 91 -0.06 4.43 20.27
CA ASN A 91 0.31 3.00 20.23
C ASN A 91 -0.84 2.12 19.69
N PHE A 92 -2.07 2.42 20.06
CA PHE A 92 -3.25 1.73 19.52
C PHE A 92 -3.40 1.98 18.02
N LEU A 93 -3.27 3.22 17.56
CA LEU A 93 -3.36 3.56 16.14
C LEU A 93 -2.27 2.87 15.32
N SER A 94 -1.01 2.93 15.79
CA SER A 94 0.12 2.23 15.17
C SER A 94 -0.11 0.72 15.14
N LEU A 95 -0.67 0.13 16.21
CA LEU A 95 -0.99 -1.30 16.25
C LEU A 95 -2.01 -1.68 15.17
N ILE A 96 -3.08 -0.89 14.99
CA ILE A 96 -4.08 -1.13 13.93
C ILE A 96 -3.42 -1.11 12.54
N GLY A 97 -2.55 -0.13 12.28
CA GLY A 97 -1.78 -0.08 11.04
C GLY A 97 -0.93 -1.34 10.83
N ASN A 98 -0.16 -1.74 11.84
CA ASN A 98 0.72 -2.92 11.77
C ASN A 98 -0.05 -4.24 11.66
N LEU A 99 -1.28 -4.35 12.19
CA LEU A 99 -2.14 -5.52 11.98
C LEU A 99 -2.52 -5.72 10.52
N SER A 100 -2.46 -4.69 9.69
CA SER A 100 -2.65 -4.83 8.24
C SER A 100 -1.58 -5.73 7.60
N LEU A 101 -0.34 -5.74 8.11
CA LEU A 101 0.71 -6.68 7.67
C LEU A 101 0.32 -8.13 7.94
N VAL A 102 -0.34 -8.41 9.08
CA VAL A 102 -0.87 -9.75 9.39
C VAL A 102 -1.97 -10.12 8.39
N GLY A 103 -2.86 -9.18 8.05
CA GLY A 103 -3.88 -9.37 7.01
C GLY A 103 -3.26 -9.72 5.65
N ILE A 104 -2.20 -9.02 5.26
CA ILE A 104 -1.43 -9.30 4.02
C ILE A 104 -0.80 -10.71 4.09
N ALA A 105 -0.17 -11.07 5.22
CA ALA A 105 0.41 -12.38 5.41
C ALA A 105 -0.62 -13.51 5.27
N ILE A 106 -1.81 -13.34 5.88
CA ILE A 106 -2.93 -14.29 5.77
C ILE A 106 -3.39 -14.43 4.31
N LEU A 107 -3.54 -13.31 3.59
CA LEU A 107 -3.94 -13.32 2.19
C LEU A 107 -2.93 -14.09 1.33
N PHE A 108 -1.64 -13.79 1.48
CA PHE A 108 -0.57 -14.48 0.75
C PHE A 108 -0.45 -15.95 1.14
N PHE A 109 -0.60 -16.28 2.42
CA PHE A 109 -0.58 -17.65 2.88
C PHE A 109 -1.73 -18.48 2.29
N ASN A 110 -2.94 -17.92 2.23
CA ASN A 110 -4.09 -18.58 1.61
C ASN A 110 -3.88 -18.81 0.11
N LYS A 111 -3.20 -17.91 -0.60
CA LYS A 111 -2.81 -18.11 -2.00
C LYS A 111 -1.70 -19.16 -2.13
N PHE A 112 -0.69 -19.08 -1.26
CA PHE A 112 0.42 -20.01 -1.24
C PHE A 112 -0.02 -21.46 -1.01
N ARG A 113 -0.93 -21.71 -0.06
CA ARG A 113 -1.47 -23.04 0.24
C ARG A 113 -2.10 -23.72 -1.00
N ARG A 114 -2.71 -22.94 -1.90
CA ARG A 114 -3.31 -23.47 -3.13
C ARG A 114 -2.28 -24.00 -4.14
N LEU A 115 -1.00 -23.66 -3.95
CA LEU A 115 0.08 -24.18 -4.79
C LEU A 115 0.52 -25.60 -4.43
N GLY A 116 0.05 -26.15 -3.31
CA GLY A 116 0.43 -27.48 -2.83
C GLY A 116 1.91 -27.62 -2.45
N LYS A 117 2.62 -26.50 -2.25
CA LYS A 117 4.05 -26.49 -1.93
C LYS A 117 4.28 -26.68 -0.42
N PRO A 118 5.47 -27.18 -0.02
CA PRO A 118 5.84 -27.30 1.39
C PRO A 118 5.75 -25.97 2.12
N VAL A 119 5.19 -25.98 3.34
CA VAL A 119 4.87 -24.78 4.13
C VAL A 119 6.10 -23.94 4.46
N TYR A 120 7.27 -24.55 4.66
CA TYR A 120 8.52 -23.83 4.93
C TYR A 120 8.95 -22.84 3.84
N LEU A 121 8.51 -23.05 2.60
CA LEU A 121 8.77 -22.12 1.49
C LEU A 121 8.04 -20.77 1.66
N PHE A 122 7.13 -20.64 2.63
CA PHE A 122 6.49 -19.38 2.98
C PHE A 122 7.33 -18.52 3.95
N VAL A 123 8.34 -19.10 4.61
CA VAL A 123 9.21 -18.38 5.59
C VAL A 123 9.83 -17.11 5.01
N PRO A 124 10.41 -17.09 3.79
CA PRO A 124 10.96 -15.86 3.23
C PRO A 124 9.93 -14.72 3.12
N ILE A 125 8.66 -15.04 2.85
CA ILE A 125 7.60 -14.03 2.75
C ILE A 125 7.34 -13.39 4.10
N THR A 126 7.30 -14.17 5.19
CA THR A 126 7.10 -13.60 6.53
C THR A 126 8.31 -12.80 7.00
N VAL A 127 9.54 -13.22 6.71
CA VAL A 127 10.76 -12.46 7.02
C VAL A 127 10.78 -11.13 6.28
N LEU A 128 10.43 -11.12 4.98
CA LEU A 128 10.38 -9.89 4.17
C LEU A 128 9.23 -8.96 4.56
N LEU A 129 8.11 -9.48 5.04
CA LEU A 129 6.95 -8.68 5.42
C LEU A 129 7.09 -8.08 6.82
N PHE A 130 7.66 -8.83 7.76
CA PHE A 130 7.84 -8.43 9.15
C PHE A 130 9.31 -8.05 9.46
N ASN A 131 9.88 -7.18 8.61
CA ASN A 131 11.19 -6.57 8.82
C ASN A 131 11.08 -5.14 9.35
N PHE A 132 12.18 -4.55 9.77
CA PHE A 132 12.24 -3.20 10.32
C PHE A 132 12.75 -2.14 9.32
N ALA A 133 12.81 -2.45 8.03
CA ALA A 133 13.28 -1.50 7.02
C ALA A 133 12.41 -0.23 6.97
N SER A 134 11.09 -0.40 7.19
CA SER A 134 10.14 0.71 7.25
C SER A 134 9.80 1.10 8.69
N TRP A 135 10.81 1.25 9.56
CA TRP A 135 10.62 1.50 11.00
C TRP A 135 9.77 2.75 11.29
N GLU A 136 9.85 3.77 10.45
CA GLU A 136 9.01 4.96 10.55
C GLU A 136 7.53 4.60 10.39
N ASN A 137 7.16 3.85 9.37
CA ASN A 137 5.79 3.40 9.18
C ASN A 137 5.30 2.46 10.31
N ILE A 138 6.23 1.76 10.98
CA ILE A 138 5.90 0.86 12.10
C ILE A 138 5.55 1.65 13.35
N THR A 139 6.27 2.73 13.63
CA THR A 139 6.17 3.51 14.88
C THR A 139 5.33 4.78 14.74
N PHE A 140 5.22 5.34 13.55
CA PHE A 140 4.47 6.55 13.24
C PHE A 140 3.01 6.20 12.93
N SER A 141 2.07 6.69 13.75
CA SER A 141 0.67 6.23 13.75
C SER A 141 -0.04 6.48 12.43
N MET A 142 0.00 7.69 11.91
CA MET A 142 -0.63 8.03 10.63
C MET A 142 0.00 7.25 9.48
N ALA A 143 1.33 7.14 9.44
CA ALA A 143 2.02 6.42 8.38
C ALA A 143 1.69 4.92 8.39
N GLY A 144 1.64 4.29 9.57
CA GLY A 144 1.24 2.89 9.71
C GLY A 144 -0.19 2.64 9.28
N LEU A 145 -1.13 3.48 9.74
CA LEU A 145 -2.54 3.40 9.35
C LEU A 145 -2.73 3.57 7.85
N SER A 146 -2.11 4.58 7.24
CA SER A 146 -2.27 4.86 5.82
C SER A 146 -1.52 3.85 4.97
N ASN A 147 -0.20 3.69 5.14
CA ASN A 147 0.66 2.98 4.20
C ASN A 147 0.46 1.46 4.23
N PHE A 148 0.34 0.85 5.41
CA PHE A 148 0.14 -0.60 5.48
C PHE A 148 -1.30 -1.01 5.16
N THR A 149 -2.28 -0.20 5.60
CA THR A 149 -3.68 -0.55 5.40
C THR A 149 -4.13 -0.35 3.97
N VAL A 150 -3.65 0.71 3.29
CA VAL A 150 -3.96 0.88 1.85
C VAL A 150 -3.47 -0.31 1.04
N LEU A 151 -2.28 -0.85 1.34
CA LEU A 151 -1.77 -2.04 0.66
C LEU A 151 -2.66 -3.26 0.91
N LEU A 152 -3.10 -3.49 2.14
CA LEU A 152 -4.04 -4.57 2.45
C LEU A 152 -5.33 -4.44 1.63
N PHE A 153 -5.94 -3.26 1.62
CA PHE A 153 -7.19 -3.03 0.90
C PHE A 153 -7.02 -3.15 -0.62
N ILE A 154 -5.92 -2.64 -1.17
CA ILE A 154 -5.56 -2.83 -2.59
C ILE A 154 -5.45 -4.32 -2.92
N LEU A 155 -4.71 -5.07 -2.12
CA LEU A 155 -4.52 -6.52 -2.34
C LEU A 155 -5.83 -7.30 -2.21
N LEU A 156 -6.71 -6.92 -1.29
CA LEU A 156 -8.04 -7.52 -1.16
C LEU A 156 -8.93 -7.16 -2.37
N SER A 157 -8.91 -5.91 -2.84
CA SER A 157 -9.62 -5.51 -4.05
C SER A 157 -9.17 -6.34 -5.25
N LEU A 158 -7.88 -6.45 -5.51
CA LEU A 158 -7.32 -7.28 -6.57
C LEU A 158 -7.61 -8.78 -6.37
N HIS A 159 -7.60 -9.23 -5.12
CA HIS A 159 -7.94 -10.62 -4.80
C HIS A 159 -9.34 -10.99 -5.27
N TYR A 160 -10.35 -10.19 -4.92
CA TYR A 160 -11.73 -10.45 -5.32
C TYR A 160 -11.91 -10.30 -6.83
N LEU A 161 -11.31 -9.29 -7.46
CA LEU A 161 -11.41 -9.09 -8.90
C LEU A 161 -10.77 -10.21 -9.71
N THR A 162 -9.68 -10.80 -9.21
CA THR A 162 -8.99 -11.91 -9.88
C THR A 162 -9.58 -13.27 -9.58
N SER A 163 -10.37 -13.43 -8.51
CA SER A 163 -10.87 -14.72 -8.02
C SER A 163 -11.97 -15.33 -8.88
N SER A 164 -12.77 -14.51 -9.58
CA SER A 164 -13.88 -14.99 -10.40
C SER A 164 -13.51 -15.00 -11.88
N ASN A 165 -13.82 -16.11 -12.56
CA ASN A 165 -13.74 -16.19 -14.02
C ASN A 165 -15.08 -15.88 -14.71
N SER A 166 -16.17 -15.81 -13.95
CA SER A 166 -17.51 -15.41 -14.43
C SER A 166 -17.79 -13.94 -14.15
N GLN A 167 -18.83 -13.39 -14.82
CA GLN A 167 -19.34 -12.03 -14.54
C GLN A 167 -20.11 -11.97 -13.21
N ASN A 168 -19.47 -12.41 -12.12
CA ASN A 168 -20.07 -12.41 -10.80
C ASN A 168 -20.04 -11.01 -10.19
N ILE A 169 -21.23 -10.42 -10.03
CA ILE A 169 -21.40 -9.08 -9.46
C ILE A 169 -20.92 -9.02 -7.99
N THR A 170 -21.07 -10.08 -7.23
CA THR A 170 -20.68 -10.11 -5.81
C THR A 170 -19.17 -9.91 -5.66
N THR A 171 -18.36 -10.57 -6.49
CA THR A 171 -16.90 -10.40 -6.44
C THR A 171 -16.48 -9.00 -6.89
N LEU A 172 -17.20 -8.39 -7.85
CA LEU A 172 -16.99 -7.01 -8.24
C LEU A 172 -17.33 -6.05 -7.08
N LEU A 173 -18.46 -6.25 -6.40
CA LEU A 173 -18.86 -5.40 -5.27
C LEU A 173 -17.87 -5.49 -4.11
N PHE A 174 -17.35 -6.68 -3.76
CA PHE A 174 -16.28 -6.80 -2.77
C PHE A 174 -14.99 -6.11 -3.22
N SER A 175 -14.62 -6.24 -4.50
CA SER A 175 -13.46 -5.52 -5.03
C SER A 175 -13.63 -4.01 -4.92
N LEU A 176 -14.80 -3.46 -5.31
CA LEU A 176 -15.13 -2.05 -5.18
C LEU A 176 -15.18 -1.58 -3.73
N PHE A 177 -15.74 -2.39 -2.83
CA PHE A 177 -15.76 -2.07 -1.40
C PHE A 177 -14.34 -1.87 -0.85
N PHE A 178 -13.43 -2.81 -1.11
CA PHE A 178 -12.05 -2.67 -0.68
C PHE A 178 -11.30 -1.55 -1.42
N PHE A 179 -11.64 -1.27 -2.67
CA PHE A 179 -11.10 -0.11 -3.38
C PHE A 179 -11.54 1.21 -2.74
N VAL A 180 -12.81 1.35 -2.34
CA VAL A 180 -13.31 2.54 -1.62
C VAL A 180 -12.55 2.72 -0.30
N LEU A 181 -12.40 1.66 0.48
CA LEU A 181 -11.61 1.72 1.70
C LEU A 181 -10.16 2.16 1.41
N ALA A 182 -9.52 1.61 0.38
CA ALA A 182 -8.16 2.00 -0.01
C ALA A 182 -8.09 3.47 -0.44
N LEU A 183 -9.02 3.94 -1.27
CA LEU A 183 -9.06 5.30 -1.79
C LEU A 183 -9.20 6.35 -0.67
N PHE A 184 -10.04 6.06 0.33
CA PHE A 184 -10.25 6.91 1.49
C PHE A 184 -9.30 6.60 2.67
N THR A 185 -8.28 5.78 2.43
CA THR A 185 -7.11 5.62 3.30
C THR A 185 -5.93 6.43 2.73
N GLN A 186 -5.64 6.28 1.43
CA GLN A 186 -4.53 7.00 0.79
C GLN A 186 -4.70 7.08 -0.73
N GLY A 187 -4.32 8.21 -1.34
CA GLY A 187 -4.43 8.44 -2.79
C GLY A 187 -3.61 7.48 -3.68
N GLY A 188 -2.61 6.79 -3.12
CA GLY A 188 -1.88 5.72 -3.81
C GLY A 188 -2.77 4.61 -4.36
N ALA A 189 -3.97 4.42 -3.79
CA ALA A 189 -4.99 3.50 -4.29
C ALA A 189 -5.44 3.77 -5.74
N LEU A 190 -5.26 4.98 -6.25
CA LEU A 190 -5.60 5.32 -7.65
C LEU A 190 -4.87 4.43 -8.66
N SER A 191 -3.69 3.90 -8.31
CA SER A 191 -2.94 2.96 -9.14
C SER A 191 -3.66 1.64 -9.41
N VAL A 192 -4.67 1.28 -8.60
CA VAL A 192 -5.49 0.07 -8.78
C VAL A 192 -6.42 0.20 -9.99
N ILE A 193 -6.84 1.42 -10.35
CA ILE A 193 -7.84 1.65 -11.41
C ILE A 193 -7.39 1.05 -12.74
N PRO A 194 -6.22 1.43 -13.31
CA PRO A 194 -5.78 0.87 -14.58
C PRO A 194 -5.52 -0.65 -14.51
N VAL A 195 -5.06 -1.18 -13.36
CA VAL A 195 -4.89 -2.62 -13.17
C VAL A 195 -6.23 -3.34 -13.21
N SER A 196 -7.25 -2.80 -12.55
CA SER A 196 -8.61 -3.38 -12.53
C SER A 196 -9.26 -3.36 -13.92
N ILE A 197 -9.11 -2.27 -14.66
CA ILE A 197 -9.57 -2.15 -16.05
C ILE A 197 -8.90 -3.23 -16.91
N PHE A 198 -7.58 -3.38 -16.81
CA PHE A 198 -6.83 -4.43 -17.51
C PHE A 198 -7.38 -5.82 -17.20
N ILE A 199 -7.63 -6.16 -15.91
CA ILE A 199 -8.17 -7.46 -15.49
C ILE A 199 -9.54 -7.71 -16.13
N LEU A 200 -10.45 -6.72 -16.07
CA LEU A 200 -11.82 -6.84 -16.57
C LEU A 200 -11.85 -6.99 -18.10
N ILE A 201 -11.02 -6.24 -18.82
CA ILE A 201 -10.86 -6.37 -20.28
C ILE A 201 -10.30 -7.73 -20.63
N TYR A 202 -9.22 -8.15 -19.98
CA TYR A 202 -8.59 -9.45 -20.23
C TYR A 202 -9.56 -10.62 -20.01
N LYS A 203 -10.38 -10.56 -18.95
CA LYS A 203 -11.40 -11.56 -18.64
C LYS A 203 -12.66 -11.43 -19.51
N LYS A 204 -12.72 -10.44 -20.42
CA LYS A 204 -13.89 -10.14 -21.26
C LYS A 204 -15.17 -9.88 -20.43
N GLN A 205 -15.03 -9.33 -19.24
CA GLN A 205 -16.13 -9.03 -18.32
C GLN A 205 -16.69 -7.63 -18.59
N TYR A 206 -17.15 -7.36 -19.79
CA TYR A 206 -17.52 -6.01 -20.24
C TYR A 206 -18.65 -5.37 -19.44
N ARG A 207 -19.65 -6.15 -18.99
CA ARG A 207 -20.71 -5.63 -18.11
C ARG A 207 -20.13 -5.12 -16.79
N ASN A 208 -19.27 -5.91 -16.16
CA ASN A 208 -18.59 -5.53 -14.92
C ASN A 208 -17.64 -4.34 -15.15
N LEU A 209 -17.01 -4.25 -16.30
CA LEU A 209 -16.15 -3.12 -16.69
C LEU A 209 -16.95 -1.79 -16.73
N TRP A 210 -18.11 -1.76 -17.36
CA TRP A 210 -18.92 -0.56 -17.41
C TRP A 210 -19.45 -0.16 -16.02
N ILE A 211 -19.90 -1.11 -15.21
CA ILE A 211 -20.29 -0.88 -13.82
C ILE A 211 -19.11 -0.30 -13.03
N TYR A 212 -17.93 -0.91 -13.17
CA TYR A 212 -16.70 -0.45 -12.51
C TYR A 212 -16.37 0.99 -12.92
N ILE A 213 -16.30 1.29 -14.20
CA ILE A 213 -15.98 2.63 -14.72
C ILE A 213 -16.96 3.68 -14.19
N THR A 214 -18.27 3.39 -14.23
CA THR A 214 -19.30 4.31 -13.74
C THR A 214 -19.14 4.63 -12.26
N ILE A 215 -18.93 3.59 -11.44
CA ILE A 215 -18.73 3.77 -9.99
C ILE A 215 -17.42 4.52 -9.72
N ILE A 216 -16.34 4.18 -10.42
CA ILE A 216 -15.05 4.86 -10.27
C ILE A 216 -15.16 6.34 -10.66
N ALA A 217 -15.82 6.66 -11.76
CA ALA A 217 -16.02 8.06 -12.19
C ALA A 217 -16.76 8.87 -11.10
N PHE A 218 -17.80 8.30 -10.50
CA PHE A 218 -18.51 8.92 -9.38
C PHE A 218 -17.58 9.10 -8.16
N LEU A 219 -16.84 8.06 -7.77
CA LEU A 219 -15.92 8.11 -6.63
C LEU A 219 -14.79 9.12 -6.84
N LEU A 220 -14.25 9.23 -8.05
CA LEU A 220 -13.25 10.25 -8.39
C LEU A 220 -13.85 11.65 -8.31
N GLY A 221 -15.10 11.85 -8.77
CA GLY A 221 -15.81 13.10 -8.59
C GLY A 221 -15.91 13.52 -7.11
N VAL A 222 -16.26 12.58 -6.23
CA VAL A 222 -16.30 12.80 -4.77
C VAL A 222 -14.91 13.04 -4.19
N TYR A 223 -13.92 12.26 -4.61
CA TYR A 223 -12.55 12.35 -4.10
C TYR A 223 -11.88 13.67 -4.48
N PHE A 224 -12.06 14.14 -5.70
CA PHE A 224 -11.47 15.39 -6.21
C PHE A 224 -12.37 16.62 -6.02
N TYR A 225 -13.55 16.47 -5.41
CA TYR A 225 -14.38 17.61 -5.07
C TYR A 225 -13.65 18.53 -4.08
N ASP A 226 -13.51 19.80 -4.42
CA ASP A 226 -12.77 20.81 -3.61
C ASP A 226 -11.33 20.38 -3.30
N TYR A 227 -10.66 19.74 -4.28
CA TYR A 227 -9.28 19.26 -4.13
C TYR A 227 -8.30 20.37 -4.49
N HIS A 228 -7.37 20.65 -3.59
CA HIS A 228 -6.31 21.61 -3.77
C HIS A 228 -4.97 20.88 -3.93
N SER A 229 -4.28 21.10 -5.06
CA SER A 229 -2.93 20.58 -5.26
C SER A 229 -1.97 21.23 -4.26
N PRO A 230 -1.15 20.45 -3.54
CA PRO A 230 -0.13 21.03 -2.66
C PRO A 230 0.82 21.94 -3.45
N GLN A 231 1.14 23.10 -2.89
CA GLN A 231 1.93 24.15 -3.57
C GLN A 231 3.35 23.71 -3.98
N HIS A 232 3.85 22.62 -3.43
CA HIS A 232 5.21 22.12 -3.66
C HIS A 232 5.33 21.17 -4.85
N ASN A 233 4.21 20.74 -5.42
CA ASN A 233 4.21 19.86 -6.58
C ASN A 233 4.15 20.72 -7.85
N GLY A 234 5.22 20.76 -8.64
CA GLY A 234 5.17 21.27 -10.01
C GLY A 234 4.07 20.56 -10.82
N THR A 235 3.58 21.17 -11.90
CA THR A 235 2.58 20.48 -12.72
C THR A 235 3.20 19.23 -13.37
N ILE A 236 2.39 18.20 -13.64
CA ILE A 236 2.84 17.00 -14.37
C ILE A 236 3.48 17.39 -15.70
N MET A 237 2.99 18.47 -16.35
CA MET A 237 3.51 18.96 -17.61
C MET A 237 4.92 19.54 -17.46
N ASP A 238 5.18 20.29 -16.39
CA ASP A 238 6.52 20.83 -16.10
C ASP A 238 7.49 19.69 -15.79
N THR A 239 7.06 18.72 -15.00
CA THR A 239 7.82 17.51 -14.71
C THR A 239 8.23 16.77 -16.01
N LEU A 240 7.31 16.59 -16.93
CA LEU A 240 7.58 15.90 -18.19
C LEU A 240 8.47 16.73 -19.13
N ARG A 241 8.41 18.05 -19.11
CA ARG A 241 9.23 18.94 -19.96
C ARG A 241 10.66 19.07 -19.44
N GLU A 242 10.83 19.29 -18.15
CA GLU A 242 12.12 19.68 -17.56
C GLU A 242 12.93 18.48 -17.06
N LEU A 243 12.27 17.39 -16.66
CA LEU A 243 12.89 16.30 -15.90
C LEU A 243 12.83 14.93 -16.59
N LYS A 244 12.70 14.88 -17.93
CA LYS A 244 12.50 13.63 -18.70
C LYS A 244 13.42 12.46 -18.29
N GLY A 245 14.73 12.68 -18.24
CA GLY A 245 15.69 11.64 -17.84
C GLY A 245 15.58 11.26 -16.36
N ARG A 246 15.25 12.23 -15.51
CA ARG A 246 15.10 12.01 -14.06
C ARG A 246 13.84 11.21 -13.75
N VAL A 247 12.75 11.38 -14.50
CA VAL A 247 11.52 10.58 -14.35
C VAL A 247 11.82 9.09 -14.58
N ILE A 248 12.57 8.76 -15.64
CA ILE A 248 12.93 7.36 -15.95
C ILE A 248 13.82 6.78 -14.85
N LEU A 249 14.83 7.53 -14.41
CA LEU A 249 15.70 7.11 -13.32
C LEU A 249 14.92 6.90 -12.04
N PHE A 250 13.99 7.81 -11.70
CA PHE A 250 13.11 7.70 -10.55
C PHE A 250 12.27 6.42 -10.59
N VAL A 251 11.63 6.10 -11.73
CA VAL A 251 10.83 4.86 -11.88
C VAL A 251 11.68 3.64 -11.59
N PHE A 252 12.86 3.52 -12.18
CA PHE A 252 13.71 2.36 -11.96
C PHE A 252 14.27 2.32 -10.53
N SER A 253 14.66 3.46 -9.96
CA SER A 253 15.13 3.50 -8.59
C SER A 253 14.03 3.08 -7.61
N PHE A 254 12.79 3.54 -7.81
CA PHE A 254 11.62 3.12 -7.05
C PHE A 254 11.37 1.61 -7.15
N LEU A 255 11.43 1.04 -8.36
CA LEU A 255 11.25 -0.41 -8.56
C LEU A 255 12.32 -1.25 -7.88
N GLY A 256 13.52 -0.73 -7.74
CA GLY A 256 14.64 -1.42 -7.09
C GLY A 256 14.87 -1.04 -5.63
N ASN A 257 14.01 -0.18 -5.04
CA ASN A 257 14.20 0.37 -3.70
C ASN A 257 14.30 -0.70 -2.60
N ALA A 258 13.79 -1.91 -2.82
CA ALA A 258 13.99 -3.03 -1.90
C ALA A 258 15.46 -3.32 -1.57
N LEU A 259 16.41 -2.94 -2.45
CA LEU A 259 17.84 -3.06 -2.20
C LEU A 259 18.41 -1.91 -1.37
N ASN A 260 17.74 -0.77 -1.30
CA ASN A 260 18.26 0.41 -0.59
C ASN A 260 18.55 0.14 0.88
N TYR A 261 17.73 -0.70 1.52
CA TYR A 261 17.96 -1.12 2.91
C TYR A 261 19.35 -1.69 3.16
N PHE A 262 19.91 -2.43 2.19
CA PHE A 262 21.26 -2.99 2.29
C PHE A 262 22.33 -1.97 1.92
N LEU A 263 22.00 -0.89 1.21
CA LEU A 263 22.93 0.10 0.69
C LEU A 263 23.13 1.30 1.62
N ILE A 264 22.16 1.62 2.48
CA ILE A 264 22.19 2.77 3.40
C ILE A 264 23.50 2.83 4.23
N TYR A 265 24.06 1.68 4.57
CA TYR A 265 25.26 1.59 5.38
C TYR A 265 26.57 1.48 4.59
N THR A 266 26.53 1.34 3.26
CA THR A 266 27.70 0.96 2.45
C THR A 266 28.04 1.93 1.32
N SER A 267 27.15 2.83 0.92
CA SER A 267 27.33 3.66 -0.25
C SER A 267 26.88 5.11 -0.04
N ASN A 268 27.46 6.02 -0.83
CA ASN A 268 26.96 7.39 -0.96
C ASN A 268 25.55 7.36 -1.57
N GLN A 269 24.73 8.36 -1.26
CA GLN A 269 23.35 8.48 -1.73
C GLN A 269 23.23 8.37 -3.26
N GLN A 270 24.17 8.96 -4.03
CA GLN A 270 24.19 8.87 -5.50
C GLN A 270 24.48 7.45 -6.00
N GLU A 271 25.37 6.72 -5.32
CA GLU A 271 25.68 5.33 -5.67
C GLU A 271 24.51 4.41 -5.36
N SER A 272 23.79 4.64 -4.26
CA SER A 272 22.61 3.87 -3.90
C SER A 272 21.50 4.00 -4.94
N VAL A 273 21.25 5.21 -5.46
CA VAL A 273 20.28 5.44 -6.54
C VAL A 273 20.68 4.72 -7.83
N GLY A 274 21.96 4.71 -8.18
CA GLY A 274 22.44 3.98 -9.36
C GLY A 274 22.20 2.47 -9.24
N ILE A 275 22.51 1.88 -8.09
CA ILE A 275 22.34 0.45 -7.84
C ILE A 275 20.85 0.08 -7.81
N THR A 276 20.03 0.87 -7.13
CA THR A 276 18.57 0.64 -7.09
C THR A 276 17.95 0.77 -8.48
N ALA A 277 18.39 1.74 -9.29
CA ALA A 277 17.91 1.87 -10.66
C ALA A 277 18.26 0.65 -11.55
N ILE A 278 19.48 0.11 -11.43
CA ILE A 278 19.87 -1.13 -12.14
C ILE A 278 18.98 -2.30 -11.70
N ALA A 279 18.76 -2.46 -10.39
CA ALA A 279 17.89 -3.53 -9.86
C ALA A 279 16.45 -3.39 -10.36
N GLY A 280 15.91 -2.16 -10.36
CA GLY A 280 14.57 -1.89 -10.87
C GLY A 280 14.45 -2.13 -12.38
N PHE A 281 15.48 -1.83 -13.14
CA PHE A 281 15.57 -2.18 -14.57
C PHE A 281 15.55 -3.70 -14.78
N CYS A 282 16.32 -4.45 -13.98
CA CYS A 282 16.28 -5.92 -14.00
C CYS A 282 14.88 -6.46 -13.64
N PHE A 283 14.23 -5.87 -12.64
CA PHE A 283 12.82 -6.21 -12.29
C PHE A 283 11.88 -5.95 -13.48
N PHE A 284 12.03 -4.82 -14.17
CA PHE A 284 11.22 -4.49 -15.34
C PHE A 284 11.45 -5.46 -16.50
N ILE A 285 12.71 -5.85 -16.78
CA ILE A 285 13.02 -6.90 -17.77
C ILE A 285 12.36 -8.23 -17.40
N LEU A 286 12.43 -8.63 -16.12
CA LEU A 286 11.75 -9.81 -15.64
C LEU A 286 10.24 -9.72 -15.87
N PHE A 287 9.62 -8.57 -15.59
CA PHE A 287 8.20 -8.35 -15.85
C PHE A 287 7.87 -8.50 -17.34
N LEU A 288 8.66 -7.95 -18.25
CA LEU A 288 8.46 -8.12 -19.69
C LEU A 288 8.58 -9.61 -20.10
N TYR A 289 9.56 -10.32 -19.56
CA TYR A 289 9.72 -11.76 -19.80
C TYR A 289 8.50 -12.57 -19.34
N ILE A 290 8.03 -12.38 -18.14
CA ILE A 290 6.83 -13.08 -17.62
C ILE A 290 5.54 -12.67 -18.35
N THR A 291 5.48 -11.44 -18.88
CA THR A 291 4.38 -11.01 -19.76
C THR A 291 4.42 -11.75 -21.09
N LYS A 292 5.61 -11.86 -21.70
CA LYS A 292 5.82 -12.63 -22.95
C LYS A 292 5.46 -14.11 -22.77
N THR A 293 5.75 -14.69 -21.62
CA THR A 293 5.41 -16.08 -21.29
C THR A 293 3.94 -16.28 -20.90
N LYS A 294 3.13 -15.23 -20.97
CA LYS A 294 1.70 -15.22 -20.64
C LYS A 294 1.41 -15.71 -19.20
N TYR A 295 2.30 -15.40 -18.27
CA TYR A 295 2.15 -15.80 -16.85
C TYR A 295 0.83 -15.34 -16.24
N TYR A 296 0.27 -14.20 -16.69
CA TYR A 296 -1.03 -13.69 -16.29
C TYR A 296 -2.19 -14.70 -16.53
N GLN A 297 -2.05 -15.63 -17.48
CA GLN A 297 -3.02 -16.69 -17.71
C GLN A 297 -3.03 -17.74 -16.57
N ARG A 298 -1.87 -17.98 -15.96
CA ARG A 298 -1.69 -18.97 -14.89
C ARG A 298 -1.94 -18.36 -13.51
N ASN A 299 -1.52 -17.12 -13.30
CA ASN A 299 -1.63 -16.46 -12.00
C ASN A 299 -1.87 -14.94 -12.16
N MET A 300 -3.13 -14.60 -12.44
CA MET A 300 -3.55 -13.21 -12.65
C MET A 300 -3.31 -12.35 -11.41
N PHE A 301 -3.49 -12.90 -10.20
CA PHE A 301 -3.31 -12.13 -8.96
C PHE A 301 -1.86 -11.64 -8.80
N ASN A 302 -0.88 -12.53 -8.90
CA ASN A 302 0.53 -12.16 -8.77
C ASN A 302 0.97 -11.22 -9.90
N TYR A 303 0.50 -11.48 -11.13
CA TYR A 303 0.77 -10.59 -12.26
C TYR A 303 0.22 -9.18 -12.03
N SER A 304 -1.00 -9.08 -11.47
CA SER A 304 -1.64 -7.79 -11.15
C SER A 304 -0.86 -7.01 -10.09
N ILE A 305 -0.25 -7.69 -9.11
CA ILE A 305 0.62 -7.04 -8.12
C ILE A 305 1.86 -6.45 -8.80
N MET A 306 2.52 -7.19 -9.69
CA MET A 306 3.70 -6.68 -10.41
C MET A 306 3.32 -5.48 -11.30
N LEU A 307 2.20 -5.56 -12.01
CA LEU A 307 1.67 -4.46 -12.81
C LEU A 307 1.33 -3.24 -11.94
N LEU A 308 0.72 -3.46 -10.76
CA LEU A 308 0.43 -2.41 -9.79
C LEU A 308 1.70 -1.68 -9.35
N ILE A 309 2.75 -2.40 -8.99
CA ILE A 309 4.03 -1.82 -8.57
C ILE A 309 4.61 -0.92 -9.67
N ILE A 310 4.58 -1.37 -10.93
CA ILE A 310 5.07 -0.58 -12.07
C ILE A 310 4.22 0.68 -12.26
N ILE A 311 2.90 0.56 -12.23
CA ILE A 311 1.99 1.70 -12.38
C ILE A 311 2.18 2.69 -11.22
N THR A 312 2.31 2.19 -10.00
CA THR A 312 2.60 3.04 -8.82
C THR A 312 3.92 3.78 -9.00
N ALA A 313 4.99 3.10 -9.43
CA ALA A 313 6.27 3.73 -9.72
C ALA A 313 6.14 4.87 -10.75
N CYS A 314 5.38 4.65 -11.83
CA CYS A 314 5.14 5.67 -12.85
C CYS A 314 4.36 6.87 -12.30
N ILE A 315 3.27 6.63 -11.56
CA ILE A 315 2.46 7.71 -10.96
C ILE A 315 3.28 8.49 -9.94
N THR A 316 4.01 7.81 -9.08
CA THR A 316 4.86 8.44 -8.05
C THR A 316 5.96 9.27 -8.72
N ALA A 317 6.60 8.77 -9.77
CA ALA A 317 7.61 9.52 -10.51
C ALA A 317 7.05 10.82 -11.08
N LEU A 318 5.84 10.79 -11.67
CA LEU A 318 5.20 11.98 -12.24
C LEU A 318 4.81 13.04 -11.19
N THR A 319 4.59 12.64 -9.95
CA THR A 319 4.14 13.54 -8.88
C THR A 319 5.24 13.93 -7.91
N ARG A 320 6.34 13.17 -7.82
CA ARG A 320 7.35 13.32 -6.76
C ARG A 320 8.77 13.57 -7.25
N VAL A 321 9.06 13.44 -8.54
CA VAL A 321 10.42 13.66 -9.04
C VAL A 321 10.92 15.11 -8.84
N SER A 322 10.02 16.07 -8.69
CA SER A 322 10.34 17.48 -8.36
C SER A 322 10.97 17.65 -6.97
N PHE A 323 10.75 16.72 -6.03
CA PHE A 323 11.38 16.73 -4.70
C PHE A 323 12.83 16.25 -4.72
N GLY A 324 13.30 15.70 -5.82
CA GLY A 324 14.63 15.12 -6.00
C GLY A 324 14.52 13.68 -6.51
N TRP A 325 15.45 13.31 -7.37
CA TRP A 325 15.48 11.96 -7.93
C TRP A 325 15.92 10.89 -6.92
N ASP A 326 16.63 11.30 -5.88
CA ASP A 326 17.04 10.51 -4.72
C ASP A 326 15.86 10.18 -3.78
N PHE A 327 14.77 10.95 -3.86
CA PHE A 327 13.54 10.68 -3.10
C PHE A 327 12.89 9.32 -3.46
N ALA A 328 13.24 8.73 -4.60
CA ALA A 328 12.78 7.40 -4.99
C ALA A 328 13.41 6.28 -4.15
N SER A 329 14.54 6.55 -3.51
CA SER A 329 15.31 5.61 -2.72
C SER A 329 15.26 5.89 -1.20
N SER A 330 14.50 6.91 -0.78
CA SER A 330 14.31 7.26 0.64
C SER A 330 13.15 6.52 1.32
#